data_1d2301ac1ed7a2bfadaf5fa1b0ff019d
#
_entry.id   1d2301ac1ed7a2bfadaf5fa1b0ff019d
#
_cell.length_a   1.000
_cell.length_b   1.000
_cell.length_c   1.000
_cell.angle_alpha   90.00
_cell.angle_beta   90.00
_cell.angle_gamma   90.00
#
_symmetry.space_group_name_H-M   'P 1'
#
loop_
_entity.id
_entity.type
_entity.pdbx_description
1 polymer ?
#
loop_
_entity_poly.entity_id
_entity_poly.type
_entity_poly.pdbx_seq_one_letter_code
_entity_poly.pdbx_strand_id
1 'polypeptide(L)'
;ISCSLVGSEMCIRDRYYGMGAALAVRVSHFMGQKDFPNLRRAVNSGMGIILSLAIVASLFFYLVRTPIIYSFTEDHEVMIVVSSLIFSLIVYQFGDALQITFANALRGTTDVKPMMWIAFFSYFIVALPVGYLCGFTWGGGVVGVWVAFPAGLFTAGFLFWLRFRYRLQQLMKK
;
A
#
# COMPACT_ATOMS: atom_id res chain seq x y z
N ILE A 1 -3.23 -26.58 -5.82
CA ILE A 1 -2.53 -25.88 -4.70
C ILE A 1 -2.19 -24.43 -5.10
N SER A 2 -1.66 -24.17 -6.31
CA SER A 2 -1.34 -22.81 -6.78
C SER A 2 -2.57 -21.88 -6.86
N CYS A 3 -3.73 -22.41 -7.24
CA CYS A 3 -4.97 -21.65 -7.34
C CYS A 3 -5.50 -21.18 -5.96
N SER A 4 -5.22 -21.92 -4.90
CA SER A 4 -5.61 -21.59 -3.53
C SER A 4 -4.77 -20.44 -2.94
N LEU A 5 -3.48 -20.36 -3.26
CA LEU A 5 -2.59 -19.28 -2.81
C LEU A 5 -2.88 -17.95 -3.51
N VAL A 6 -3.08 -17.97 -4.82
CA VAL A 6 -3.50 -16.80 -5.60
C VAL A 6 -4.87 -16.30 -5.14
N GLY A 7 -5.79 -17.23 -4.79
CA GLY A 7 -7.08 -16.88 -4.21
C GLY A 7 -6.98 -16.21 -2.84
N SER A 8 -6.03 -16.59 -1.98
CA SER A 8 -5.85 -15.96 -0.66
C SER A 8 -5.28 -14.55 -0.77
N GLU A 9 -4.34 -14.29 -1.66
CA GLU A 9 -3.82 -12.94 -1.88
C GLU A 9 -4.87 -12.00 -2.46
N MET A 10 -5.68 -12.46 -3.43
CA MET A 10 -6.82 -11.72 -3.91
C MET A 10 -7.83 -11.42 -2.80
N CYS A 11 -8.16 -12.39 -1.95
CA CYS A 11 -9.09 -12.20 -0.83
C CYS A 11 -8.62 -11.15 0.19
N ILE A 12 -7.32 -11.11 0.50
CA ILE A 12 -6.75 -10.10 1.40
C ILE A 12 -6.80 -8.72 0.74
N ARG A 13 -6.41 -8.62 -0.51
CA ARG A 13 -6.41 -7.38 -1.28
C ARG A 13 -7.83 -6.82 -1.44
N ASP A 14 -8.82 -7.67 -1.71
CA ASP A 14 -10.22 -7.26 -1.81
C ASP A 14 -10.75 -6.68 -0.50
N ARG A 15 -10.31 -7.18 0.65
CA ARG A 15 -10.66 -6.62 1.97
C ARG A 15 -10.06 -5.23 2.17
N TYR A 16 -8.83 -4.99 1.73
CA TYR A 16 -8.22 -3.66 1.75
C TYR A 16 -9.00 -2.67 0.87
N TYR A 17 -9.37 -3.09 -0.34
CA TYR A 17 -10.16 -2.27 -1.25
C TYR A 17 -11.56 -1.99 -0.70
N GLY A 18 -12.21 -2.98 -0.11
CA GLY A 18 -13.52 -2.83 0.54
C GLY A 18 -13.48 -1.83 1.70
N MET A 19 -12.47 -1.93 2.57
CA MET A 19 -12.26 -0.96 3.67
C MET A 19 -11.91 0.44 3.15
N GLY A 20 -11.09 0.53 2.10
CA GLY A 20 -10.78 1.79 1.45
C GLY A 20 -12.02 2.44 0.84
N ALA A 21 -12.87 1.68 0.17
CA ALA A 21 -14.13 2.18 -0.38
C ALA A 21 -15.09 2.66 0.72
N ALA A 22 -15.23 1.91 1.81
CA ALA A 22 -16.02 2.33 2.98
C ALA A 22 -15.49 3.63 3.58
N LEU A 23 -14.16 3.79 3.65
CA LEU A 23 -13.54 5.03 4.08
C LEU A 23 -13.88 6.19 3.14
N ALA A 24 -13.83 6.00 1.81
CA ALA A 24 -14.18 7.03 0.84
C ALA A 24 -15.65 7.50 1.01
N VAL A 25 -16.59 6.57 1.19
CA VAL A 25 -18.00 6.86 1.45
C VAL A 25 -18.16 7.69 2.74
N ARG A 26 -17.47 7.30 3.81
CA ARG A 26 -17.54 8.01 5.09
C ARG A 26 -16.94 9.41 5.01
N VAL A 27 -15.84 9.56 4.30
CA VAL A 27 -15.21 10.86 4.04
C VAL A 27 -16.10 11.75 3.21
N SER A 28 -16.75 11.24 2.15
CA SER A 28 -17.67 12.01 1.32
C SER A 28 -18.92 12.45 2.10
N HIS A 29 -19.42 11.64 3.02
CA HIS A 29 -20.54 11.99 3.90
C HIS A 29 -20.18 13.20 4.80
N PHE A 30 -19.06 13.15 5.52
CA PHE A 30 -18.62 14.28 6.35
C PHE A 30 -18.24 15.50 5.52
N MET A 31 -17.75 15.30 4.29
CA MET A 31 -17.48 16.39 3.35
C MET A 31 -18.77 17.12 2.97
N GLY A 32 -19.86 16.38 2.70
CA GLY A 32 -21.18 16.95 2.42
C GLY A 32 -21.76 17.74 3.59
N GLN A 33 -21.51 17.29 4.82
CA GLN A 33 -21.94 17.96 6.06
C GLN A 33 -21.01 19.14 6.47
N LYS A 34 -19.87 19.34 5.76
CA LYS A 34 -18.82 20.32 6.13
C LYS A 34 -18.23 20.08 7.53
N ASP A 35 -18.30 18.84 8.05
CA ASP A 35 -17.76 18.46 9.34
C ASP A 35 -16.31 17.97 9.22
N PHE A 36 -15.38 18.90 9.09
CA PHE A 36 -13.95 18.61 8.87
C PHE A 36 -13.25 17.94 10.08
N PRO A 37 -13.59 18.26 11.35
CA PRO A 37 -13.04 17.53 12.50
C PRO A 37 -13.36 16.04 12.47
N ASN A 38 -14.61 15.67 12.21
CA ASN A 38 -15.02 14.27 12.13
C ASN A 38 -14.50 13.59 10.86
N LEU A 39 -14.37 14.31 9.75
CA LEU A 39 -13.70 13.83 8.55
C LEU A 39 -12.25 13.39 8.85
N ARG A 40 -11.48 14.24 9.55
CA ARG A 40 -10.11 13.91 9.96
C ARG A 40 -10.06 12.70 10.89
N ARG A 41 -10.97 12.62 11.86
CA ARG A 41 -11.08 11.46 12.75
C ARG A 41 -11.40 10.18 11.97
N ALA A 42 -12.31 10.24 11.01
CA ALA A 42 -12.67 9.10 10.17
C ALA A 42 -11.48 8.58 9.36
N VAL A 43 -10.66 9.46 8.77
CA VAL A 43 -9.46 9.06 8.05
C VAL A 43 -8.41 8.44 8.98
N ASN A 44 -8.18 9.02 10.16
CA ASN A 44 -7.25 8.46 11.12
C ASN A 44 -7.71 7.08 11.65
N SER A 45 -9.00 6.91 11.93
CA SER A 45 -9.56 5.62 12.34
C SER A 45 -9.48 4.59 11.20
N GLY A 46 -9.79 5.00 9.96
CA GLY A 46 -9.66 4.15 8.78
C GLY A 46 -8.21 3.70 8.56
N MET A 47 -7.25 4.62 8.72
CA MET A 47 -5.83 4.29 8.67
C MET A 47 -5.44 3.27 9.75
N GLY A 48 -5.92 3.46 10.99
CA GLY A 48 -5.67 2.51 12.08
C GLY A 48 -6.20 1.10 11.78
N ILE A 49 -7.41 0.99 11.23
CA ILE A 49 -8.03 -0.29 10.86
C ILE A 49 -7.24 -0.97 9.73
N ILE A 50 -6.92 -0.23 8.65
CA ILE A 50 -6.19 -0.77 7.51
C ILE A 50 -4.76 -1.19 7.94
N LEU A 51 -4.11 -0.39 8.79
CA LEU A 51 -2.78 -0.70 9.30
C LEU A 51 -2.79 -1.92 10.23
N SER A 52 -3.81 -2.08 11.08
CA SER A 52 -3.96 -3.27 11.93
C SER A 52 -4.13 -4.53 11.09
N LEU A 53 -4.89 -4.45 10.00
CA LEU A 53 -5.03 -5.56 9.07
C LEU A 53 -3.71 -5.88 8.36
N ALA A 54 -2.93 -4.86 7.98
CA ALA A 54 -1.60 -5.03 7.41
C ALA A 54 -0.64 -5.74 8.39
N ILE A 55 -0.68 -5.37 9.67
CA ILE A 55 0.13 -6.03 10.71
C ILE A 55 -0.26 -7.50 10.87
N VAL A 56 -1.56 -7.80 10.95
CA VAL A 56 -2.05 -9.18 11.06
C VAL A 56 -1.64 -10.02 9.86
N ALA A 57 -1.81 -9.49 8.64
CA ALA A 57 -1.41 -10.18 7.43
C ALA A 57 0.11 -10.38 7.34
N SER A 58 0.90 -9.37 7.73
CA SER A 58 2.36 -9.46 7.77
C SER A 58 2.84 -10.50 8.78
N LEU A 59 2.22 -10.56 9.96
CA LEU A 59 2.51 -11.58 10.96
C LEU A 59 2.17 -12.99 10.46
N PHE A 60 1.04 -13.13 9.76
CA PHE A 60 0.65 -14.40 9.14
C PHE A 60 1.69 -14.84 8.12
N PHE A 61 2.10 -13.99 7.19
CA PHE A 61 3.13 -14.32 6.20
C PHE A 61 4.48 -14.65 6.85
N TYR A 62 4.85 -13.92 7.91
CA TYR A 62 6.06 -14.20 8.65
C TYR A 62 6.06 -15.58 9.33
N LEU A 63 4.94 -15.97 9.96
CA LEU A 63 4.78 -17.27 10.63
C LEU A 63 4.72 -18.44 9.63
N VAL A 64 4.04 -18.24 8.50
CA VAL A 64 3.82 -19.29 7.50
C VAL A 64 4.92 -19.33 6.43
N ARG A 65 5.94 -18.45 6.52
CA ARG A 65 7.04 -18.39 5.54
C ARG A 65 7.73 -19.73 5.31
N THR A 66 8.07 -20.42 6.39
CA THR A 66 8.85 -21.68 6.34
C THR A 66 8.08 -22.80 5.64
N PRO A 67 6.84 -23.16 6.04
CA PRO A 67 6.08 -24.18 5.32
C PRO A 67 5.76 -23.78 3.88
N ILE A 68 5.58 -22.50 3.57
CA ILE A 68 5.37 -22.04 2.20
C ILE A 68 6.63 -22.33 1.37
N ILE A 69 7.81 -21.95 1.83
CA ILE A 69 9.07 -22.14 1.11
C ILE A 69 9.30 -23.61 0.81
N TYR A 70 9.17 -24.48 1.82
CA TYR A 70 9.37 -25.93 1.65
C TYR A 70 8.34 -26.59 0.74
N SER A 71 7.14 -26.02 0.58
CA SER A 71 6.11 -26.52 -0.34
C SER A 71 6.41 -26.24 -1.81
N PHE A 72 7.29 -25.27 -2.08
CA PHE A 72 7.61 -24.86 -3.46
C PHE A 72 8.92 -25.44 -3.98
N THR A 73 9.92 -25.62 -3.12
CA THR A 73 11.25 -26.08 -3.57
C THR A 73 12.06 -26.68 -2.43
N GLU A 74 12.94 -27.61 -2.77
CA GLU A 74 13.98 -28.17 -1.90
C GLU A 74 15.36 -27.52 -2.20
N ASP A 75 15.44 -26.70 -3.23
CA ASP A 75 16.68 -26.04 -3.66
C ASP A 75 17.01 -24.87 -2.73
N HIS A 76 18.17 -24.95 -2.10
CA HIS A 76 18.63 -23.99 -1.10
C HIS A 76 18.84 -22.56 -1.67
N GLU A 77 19.28 -22.43 -2.91
CA GLU A 77 19.49 -21.12 -3.54
C GLU A 77 18.13 -20.42 -3.76
N VAL A 78 17.14 -21.16 -4.24
CA VAL A 78 15.79 -20.66 -4.45
C VAL A 78 15.14 -20.28 -3.12
N MET A 79 15.38 -21.04 -2.04
CA MET A 79 14.85 -20.73 -0.70
C MET A 79 15.33 -19.38 -0.18
N ILE A 80 16.58 -19.01 -0.39
CA ILE A 80 17.15 -17.72 0.02
C ILE A 80 16.45 -16.57 -0.74
N VAL A 81 16.29 -16.70 -2.05
CA VAL A 81 15.63 -15.68 -2.88
C VAL A 81 14.17 -15.50 -2.43
N VAL A 82 13.42 -16.58 -2.26
CA VAL A 82 12.00 -16.55 -1.84
C VAL A 82 11.88 -15.92 -0.44
N SER A 83 12.76 -16.24 0.50
CA SER A 83 12.78 -15.63 1.83
C SER A 83 12.96 -14.10 1.77
N SER A 84 13.84 -13.62 0.90
CA SER A 84 14.08 -12.20 0.67
C SER A 84 12.88 -11.52 0.03
N LEU A 85 12.19 -12.20 -0.88
CA LEU A 85 10.95 -11.71 -1.50
C LEU A 85 9.80 -11.59 -0.49
N ILE A 86 9.67 -12.55 0.44
CA ILE A 86 8.67 -12.48 1.52
C ILE A 86 8.91 -11.26 2.41
N PHE A 87 10.16 -10.94 2.74
CA PHE A 87 10.47 -9.72 3.48
C PHE A 87 10.06 -8.46 2.72
N SER A 88 10.38 -8.39 1.43
CA SER A 88 9.95 -7.28 0.57
C SER A 88 8.41 -7.17 0.48
N LEU A 89 7.69 -8.30 0.46
CA LEU A 89 6.24 -8.36 0.48
C LEU A 89 5.66 -7.78 1.78
N ILE A 90 6.28 -8.07 2.93
CA ILE A 90 5.87 -7.51 4.22
C ILE A 90 6.00 -5.99 4.21
N VAL A 91 7.13 -5.47 3.74
CA VAL A 91 7.35 -4.01 3.62
C VAL A 91 6.36 -3.38 2.64
N TYR A 92 6.10 -4.04 1.51
CA TYR A 92 5.10 -3.64 0.52
C TYR A 92 3.72 -3.43 1.13
N GLN A 93 3.26 -4.32 2.03
CA GLN A 93 1.93 -4.22 2.65
C GLN A 93 1.72 -2.93 3.43
N PHE A 94 2.76 -2.44 4.13
CA PHE A 94 2.67 -1.17 4.86
C PHE A 94 2.56 0.03 3.90
N GLY A 95 3.30 0.00 2.80
CA GLY A 95 3.21 1.02 1.75
C GLY A 95 1.82 1.04 1.09
N ASP A 96 1.27 -0.15 0.81
CA ASP A 96 -0.07 -0.32 0.23
C ASP A 96 -1.17 0.19 1.18
N ALA A 97 -1.09 -0.14 2.47
CA ALA A 97 -2.00 0.35 3.49
C ALA A 97 -2.04 1.90 3.54
N LEU A 98 -0.86 2.53 3.51
CA LEU A 98 -0.74 3.98 3.49
C LEU A 98 -1.35 4.59 2.22
N GLN A 99 -1.00 4.04 1.07
CA GLN A 99 -1.48 4.51 -0.23
C GLN A 99 -3.00 4.34 -0.37
N ILE A 100 -3.55 3.17 -0.07
CA ILE A 100 -5.00 2.91 -0.19
C ILE A 100 -5.79 3.84 0.71
N THR A 101 -5.35 4.07 1.94
CA THR A 101 -6.04 4.94 2.88
C THR A 101 -6.15 6.36 2.33
N PHE A 102 -5.04 6.98 1.95
CA PHE A 102 -5.06 8.38 1.51
C PHE A 102 -5.58 8.56 0.08
N ALA A 103 -5.42 7.57 -0.80
CA ALA A 103 -6.07 7.58 -2.11
C ALA A 103 -7.59 7.60 -1.98
N ASN A 104 -8.16 6.76 -1.11
CA ASN A 104 -9.60 6.73 -0.88
C ASN A 104 -10.10 7.96 -0.10
N ALA A 105 -9.32 8.51 0.83
CA ALA A 105 -9.63 9.78 1.47
C ALA A 105 -9.70 10.93 0.45
N LEU A 106 -8.76 11.01 -0.49
CA LEU A 106 -8.77 12.01 -1.57
C LEU A 106 -9.95 11.80 -2.53
N ARG A 107 -10.32 10.55 -2.87
CA ARG A 107 -11.53 10.25 -3.65
C ARG A 107 -12.78 10.74 -2.93
N GLY A 108 -12.88 10.51 -1.62
CA GLY A 108 -14.00 11.01 -0.80
C GLY A 108 -14.11 12.53 -0.75
N THR A 109 -12.99 13.25 -0.88
CA THR A 109 -12.98 14.73 -0.99
C THR A 109 -13.09 15.24 -2.42
N THR A 110 -13.33 14.38 -3.41
CA THR A 110 -13.42 14.70 -4.85
C THR A 110 -12.17 15.33 -5.47
N ASP A 111 -11.01 15.22 -4.82
CA ASP A 111 -9.73 15.77 -5.28
C ASP A 111 -8.93 14.72 -6.08
N VAL A 112 -9.48 14.29 -7.22
CA VAL A 112 -8.97 13.15 -8.02
C VAL A 112 -7.87 13.55 -8.99
N LYS A 113 -7.91 14.79 -9.54
CA LYS A 113 -6.95 15.24 -10.56
C LYS A 113 -5.49 15.18 -10.10
N PRO A 114 -5.12 15.65 -8.90
CA PRO A 114 -3.74 15.55 -8.42
C PRO A 114 -3.29 14.11 -8.14
N MET A 115 -4.23 13.18 -7.84
CA MET A 115 -3.88 11.78 -7.60
C MET A 115 -3.21 11.12 -8.81
N MET A 116 -3.67 11.43 -10.01
CA MET A 116 -3.10 10.89 -11.24
C MET A 116 -1.64 11.32 -11.41
N TRP A 117 -1.34 12.60 -11.17
CA TRP A 117 0.03 13.13 -11.27
C TRP A 117 0.94 12.58 -10.18
N ILE A 118 0.44 12.43 -8.95
CA ILE A 118 1.19 11.83 -7.84
C ILE A 118 1.50 10.37 -8.15
N ALA A 119 0.52 9.62 -8.64
CA ALA A 119 0.72 8.22 -9.02
C ALA A 119 1.75 8.09 -10.14
N PHE A 120 1.62 8.91 -11.21
CA PHE A 120 2.58 8.93 -12.30
C PHE A 120 4.01 9.21 -11.79
N PHE A 121 4.17 10.26 -10.99
CA PHE A 121 5.47 10.61 -10.41
C PHE A 121 6.05 9.45 -9.58
N SER A 122 5.25 8.89 -8.67
CA SER A 122 5.72 7.86 -7.75
C SER A 122 6.12 6.57 -8.46
N TYR A 123 5.37 6.16 -9.48
CA TYR A 123 5.64 4.90 -10.17
C TYR A 123 6.65 5.04 -11.32
N PHE A 124 6.58 6.10 -12.11
CA PHE A 124 7.48 6.27 -13.25
C PHE A 124 8.79 6.97 -12.90
N ILE A 125 8.76 7.97 -12.03
CA ILE A 125 9.95 8.77 -11.73
C ILE A 125 10.69 8.22 -10.50
N VAL A 126 10.02 7.55 -9.57
CA VAL A 126 10.67 6.99 -8.38
C VAL A 126 10.83 5.48 -8.50
N ALA A 127 9.75 4.72 -8.67
CA ALA A 127 9.83 3.27 -8.62
C ALA A 127 10.67 2.66 -9.75
N LEU A 128 10.51 3.11 -11.01
CA LEU A 128 11.29 2.58 -12.13
C LEU A 128 12.80 2.81 -11.98
N PRO A 129 13.30 4.04 -11.69
CA PRO A 129 14.73 4.24 -11.47
C PRO A 129 15.28 3.48 -10.26
N VAL A 130 14.52 3.42 -9.16
CA VAL A 130 14.92 2.64 -7.97
C VAL A 130 15.04 1.15 -8.33
N GLY A 131 14.06 0.60 -9.05
CA GLY A 131 14.12 -0.80 -9.50
C GLY A 131 15.30 -1.08 -10.42
N TYR A 132 15.59 -0.17 -11.34
CA TYR A 132 16.75 -0.28 -12.23
C TYR A 132 18.07 -0.23 -11.45
N LEU A 133 18.22 0.73 -10.55
CA LEU A 133 19.43 0.88 -9.73
C LEU A 133 19.64 -0.33 -8.81
N CYS A 134 18.61 -0.74 -8.08
CA CYS A 134 18.71 -1.87 -7.14
C CYS A 134 18.86 -3.21 -7.85
N GLY A 135 18.18 -3.39 -8.98
CA GLY A 135 18.19 -4.66 -9.72
C GLY A 135 19.45 -4.86 -10.54
N PHE A 136 19.86 -3.83 -11.30
CA PHE A 136 20.92 -3.96 -12.29
C PHE A 136 22.24 -3.32 -11.83
N THR A 137 22.22 -2.11 -11.27
CA THR A 137 23.46 -1.40 -10.92
C THR A 137 24.09 -1.96 -9.63
N TRP A 138 23.27 -2.29 -8.64
CA TRP A 138 23.76 -2.88 -7.38
C TRP A 138 23.75 -4.42 -7.38
N GLY A 139 23.40 -5.04 -8.52
CA GLY A 139 23.45 -6.49 -8.66
C GLY A 139 22.43 -7.26 -7.80
N GLY A 140 21.40 -6.59 -7.30
CA GLY A 140 20.36 -7.22 -6.46
C GLY A 140 19.41 -8.17 -7.22
N GLY A 141 19.56 -8.28 -8.55
CA GLY A 141 18.76 -9.17 -9.38
C GLY A 141 17.26 -8.98 -9.20
N VAL A 142 16.53 -10.08 -9.12
CA VAL A 142 15.07 -10.09 -8.96
C VAL A 142 14.63 -9.39 -7.65
N VAL A 143 15.34 -9.63 -6.56
CA VAL A 143 15.04 -9.01 -5.25
C VAL A 143 15.19 -7.49 -5.30
N GLY A 144 16.24 -7.00 -5.97
CA GLY A 144 16.47 -5.57 -6.16
C GLY A 144 15.36 -4.89 -6.96
N VAL A 145 14.84 -5.54 -8.01
CA VAL A 145 13.69 -5.03 -8.78
C VAL A 145 12.43 -4.99 -7.91
N TRP A 146 12.21 -5.98 -7.04
CA TRP A 146 11.06 -6.00 -6.14
C TRP A 146 11.04 -4.87 -5.10
N VAL A 147 12.19 -4.33 -4.70
CA VAL A 147 12.30 -3.17 -3.81
C VAL A 147 11.67 -1.90 -4.42
N ALA A 148 11.57 -1.83 -5.75
CA ALA A 148 10.89 -0.72 -6.43
C ALA A 148 9.42 -0.55 -6.03
N PHE A 149 8.71 -1.66 -5.79
CA PHE A 149 7.29 -1.62 -5.44
C PHE A 149 7.03 -0.92 -4.09
N PRO A 150 7.65 -1.35 -2.98
CA PRO A 150 7.56 -0.60 -1.72
C PRO A 150 7.97 0.86 -1.87
N ALA A 151 9.07 1.16 -2.57
CA ALA A 151 9.54 2.52 -2.76
C ALA A 151 8.48 3.40 -3.45
N GLY A 152 7.86 2.91 -4.54
CA GLY A 152 6.78 3.59 -5.23
C GLY A 152 5.54 3.80 -4.34
N LEU A 153 5.13 2.76 -3.61
CA LEU A 153 3.95 2.81 -2.74
C LEU A 153 4.12 3.76 -1.56
N PHE A 154 5.27 3.73 -0.87
CA PHE A 154 5.55 4.66 0.21
C PHE A 154 5.60 6.11 -0.30
N THR A 155 6.22 6.35 -1.45
CA THR A 155 6.27 7.68 -2.08
C THR A 155 4.87 8.15 -2.43
N ALA A 156 4.05 7.31 -3.09
CA ALA A 156 2.68 7.64 -3.43
C ALA A 156 1.84 7.90 -2.18
N GLY A 157 1.91 7.03 -1.18
CA GLY A 157 1.18 7.16 0.08
C GLY A 157 1.54 8.44 0.83
N PHE A 158 2.83 8.78 0.90
CA PHE A 158 3.32 10.00 1.52
C PHE A 158 2.84 11.26 0.79
N LEU A 159 2.91 11.29 -0.55
CA LEU A 159 2.44 12.41 -1.35
C LEU A 159 0.91 12.57 -1.28
N PHE A 160 0.16 11.46 -1.24
CA PHE A 160 -1.29 11.50 -1.03
C PHE A 160 -1.63 12.04 0.36
N TRP A 161 -0.89 11.65 1.40
CA TRP A 161 -1.06 12.21 2.74
C TRP A 161 -0.80 13.73 2.79
N LEU A 162 0.29 14.20 2.17
CA LEU A 162 0.59 15.63 2.08
C LEU A 162 -0.53 16.38 1.34
N ARG A 163 -0.99 15.83 0.21
CA ARG A 163 -2.08 16.41 -0.57
C ARG A 163 -3.38 16.47 0.22
N PHE A 164 -3.72 15.39 0.93
CA PHE A 164 -4.89 15.33 1.78
C PHE A 164 -4.84 16.37 2.90
N ARG A 165 -3.71 16.52 3.59
CA ARG A 165 -3.52 17.56 4.62
C ARG A 165 -3.70 18.97 4.06
N TYR A 166 -3.10 19.24 2.90
CA TYR A 166 -3.23 20.54 2.22
C TYR A 166 -4.68 20.82 1.84
N ARG A 167 -5.37 19.84 1.28
CA ARG A 167 -6.78 19.96 0.91
C ARG A 167 -7.67 20.24 2.11
N LEU A 168 -7.46 19.50 3.20
CA LEU A 168 -8.21 19.69 4.44
C LEU A 168 -8.01 21.10 5.02
N GLN A 169 -6.79 21.62 5.01
CA GLN A 169 -6.50 22.98 5.45
C GLN A 169 -7.19 24.04 4.60
N GLN A 170 -7.25 23.85 3.28
CA GLN A 170 -7.98 24.76 2.39
C GLN A 170 -9.49 24.77 2.69
N LEU A 171 -10.06 23.60 3.00
CA LEU A 171 -11.48 23.49 3.30
C LEU A 171 -11.86 24.10 4.64
N MET A 172 -10.98 24.04 5.64
CA MET A 172 -11.19 24.66 6.97
C MET A 172 -11.01 26.19 6.96
N LYS A 173 -10.37 26.75 5.92
CA LYS A 173 -10.20 28.20 5.79
C LYS A 173 -11.33 28.91 5.02
N LYS A 174 -12.21 28.12 4.37
CA LYS A 174 -13.41 28.60 3.69
C LYS A 174 -14.65 28.51 4.60
#